data_4df50003c8113cf8ede13f575c56d78c
#
_entry.id   4df50003c8113cf8ede13f575c56d78c
#
_cell.length_a   1.000
_cell.length_b   1.000
_cell.length_c   1.000
_cell.angle_alpha   90.00
_cell.angle_beta   90.00
_cell.angle_gamma   90.00
#
_symmetry.space_group_name_H-M   'P 1'
#
loop_
_entity.id
_entity.type
_entity.pdbx_description
1 polymer ?
#
loop_
_entity_poly.entity_id
_entity_poly.type
_entity_poly.pdbx_seq_one_letter_code
_entity_poly.pdbx_strand_id
1 'polypeptide(L)'
;MTPPEGPREAPGGAPVAPKLAGAQGATRRFGELLAVDGVDLAVAAGEVVGLIGANGSGKTTLIRMLLGLLDPTAGRVRLFGEPPSRQTRARLGYVPQSLGLYDDLTVAENMAFSAAAYGSQQAVLEGELAGARDVLVRELPLGLRRRAAFAIALGHHPDLLVLDEPTSGVDPLQRARLWETIRATAEHGAGVLVTTHHLGEAEQCDRLVVLAAGRVVAAGSLAEIVGDATAAEVHSPIWEAAFTALDLARLPVSLVGRTLRVPGNDAAAVARVLADAGVPAEVCSVPASFEETFVVLAGEPRAD
;
A
#
# COMPACT_ATOMS: atom_id res chain seq x y z
N MET A 1 -48.65 40.06 -1.82
CA MET A 1 -47.88 39.27 -2.79
C MET A 1 -46.45 39.16 -2.34
N THR A 2 -46.13 38.06 -1.66
CA THR A 2 -44.80 37.77 -1.11
C THR A 2 -43.96 37.11 -2.20
N PRO A 3 -42.72 37.49 -2.46
CA PRO A 3 -41.90 36.84 -3.48
C PRO A 3 -41.53 35.42 -3.03
N PRO A 4 -41.31 34.48 -3.99
CA PRO A 4 -40.96 33.09 -3.68
C PRO A 4 -39.55 33.00 -3.09
N GLU A 5 -39.43 32.24 -1.99
CA GLU A 5 -38.14 31.83 -1.43
C GLU A 5 -37.35 31.01 -2.47
N GLY A 6 -36.13 31.47 -2.72
CA GLY A 6 -35.16 30.74 -3.55
C GLY A 6 -34.72 29.44 -2.85
N PRO A 7 -34.16 28.47 -3.60
CA PRO A 7 -33.78 27.17 -3.07
C PRO A 7 -32.71 27.33 -1.98
N ARG A 8 -32.98 26.77 -0.79
CA ARG A 8 -32.01 26.68 0.31
C ARG A 8 -30.84 25.82 -0.11
N GLU A 9 -29.67 26.42 -0.14
CA GLU A 9 -28.41 25.65 -0.24
C GLU A 9 -28.31 24.66 0.93
N ALA A 10 -28.00 23.41 0.60
CA ALA A 10 -27.72 22.37 1.60
C ALA A 10 -26.44 22.74 2.38
N PRO A 11 -26.36 22.43 3.71
CA PRO A 11 -25.21 22.78 4.52
C PRO A 11 -23.95 22.10 3.98
N GLY A 12 -22.91 22.93 3.81
CA GLY A 12 -21.64 22.59 3.20
C GLY A 12 -21.00 21.32 3.74
N GLY A 13 -20.78 20.35 2.87
CA GLY A 13 -19.82 19.29 3.09
C GLY A 13 -18.43 19.88 3.37
N ALA A 14 -17.69 19.28 4.30
CA ALA A 14 -16.30 19.66 4.57
C ALA A 14 -15.52 19.80 3.24
N PRO A 15 -14.64 20.78 3.09
CA PRO A 15 -13.89 20.97 1.86
C PRO A 15 -13.12 19.68 1.51
N VAL A 16 -13.45 19.09 0.37
CA VAL A 16 -12.73 17.90 -0.12
C VAL A 16 -11.28 18.29 -0.37
N ALA A 17 -10.37 17.69 0.37
CA ALA A 17 -8.93 17.97 0.22
C ALA A 17 -8.49 17.81 -1.24
N PRO A 18 -7.63 18.70 -1.75
CA PRO A 18 -7.20 18.65 -3.14
C PRO A 18 -6.48 17.33 -3.45
N LYS A 19 -6.85 16.69 -4.55
CA LYS A 19 -6.19 15.47 -5.03
C LYS A 19 -4.80 15.81 -5.57
N LEU A 20 -3.76 15.27 -4.93
CA LEU A 20 -2.36 15.49 -5.32
C LEU A 20 -1.89 14.49 -6.38
N ALA A 21 -2.38 13.25 -6.32
CA ALA A 21 -2.19 12.26 -7.36
C ALA A 21 -3.51 11.55 -7.67
N GLY A 22 -3.66 11.09 -8.90
CA GLY A 22 -4.84 10.33 -9.29
C GLY A 22 -4.63 9.50 -10.55
N ALA A 23 -5.30 8.36 -10.58
CA ALA A 23 -5.49 7.51 -11.75
C ALA A 23 -7.00 7.36 -11.98
N GLN A 24 -7.43 7.35 -13.23
CA GLN A 24 -8.84 7.17 -13.64
C GLN A 24 -8.88 6.17 -14.79
N GLY A 25 -9.39 4.97 -14.50
CA GLY A 25 -9.44 3.86 -15.42
C GLY A 25 -8.05 3.49 -15.97
N ALA A 26 -6.98 3.71 -15.19
CA ALA A 26 -5.62 3.53 -15.65
C ALA A 26 -5.36 2.07 -15.99
N THR A 27 -4.94 1.84 -17.24
CA THR A 27 -4.69 0.50 -17.78
C THR A 27 -3.30 0.45 -18.39
N ARG A 28 -2.56 -0.63 -18.13
CA ARG A 28 -1.28 -0.89 -18.79
C ARG A 28 -1.16 -2.33 -19.24
N ARG A 29 -0.91 -2.49 -20.54
CA ARG A 29 -0.66 -3.77 -21.20
C ARG A 29 0.78 -3.84 -21.70
N PHE A 30 1.40 -5.00 -21.53
CA PHE A 30 2.70 -5.34 -22.10
C PHE A 30 2.52 -6.61 -22.96
N GLY A 31 2.38 -6.45 -24.26
CA GLY A 31 1.97 -7.55 -25.13
C GLY A 31 0.63 -8.14 -24.65
N GLU A 32 0.60 -9.43 -24.36
CA GLU A 32 -0.58 -10.13 -23.83
C GLU A 32 -0.79 -9.90 -22.32
N LEU A 33 0.24 -9.47 -21.58
CA LEU A 33 0.14 -9.25 -20.14
C LEU A 33 -0.60 -7.95 -19.82
N LEU A 34 -1.73 -8.05 -19.14
CA LEU A 34 -2.46 -6.92 -18.57
C LEU A 34 -1.99 -6.68 -17.15
N ALA A 35 -1.01 -5.78 -16.99
CA ALA A 35 -0.35 -5.54 -15.70
C ALA A 35 -1.16 -4.62 -14.77
N VAL A 36 -1.95 -3.70 -15.32
CA VAL A 36 -2.90 -2.84 -14.61
C VAL A 36 -4.13 -2.70 -15.48
N ASP A 37 -5.33 -2.86 -14.91
CA ASP A 37 -6.59 -2.95 -15.62
C ASP A 37 -7.66 -2.08 -14.96
N GLY A 38 -7.93 -0.93 -15.56
CA GLY A 38 -9.03 -0.03 -15.18
C GLY A 38 -8.93 0.53 -13.77
N VAL A 39 -7.71 0.78 -13.26
CA VAL A 39 -7.50 1.18 -11.86
C VAL A 39 -7.85 2.64 -11.64
N ASP A 40 -8.68 2.88 -10.62
CA ASP A 40 -8.94 4.18 -10.03
C ASP A 40 -8.17 4.34 -8.72
N LEU A 41 -7.45 5.46 -8.57
CA LEU A 41 -6.69 5.82 -7.37
C LEU A 41 -6.76 7.33 -7.18
N ALA A 42 -6.77 7.77 -5.94
CA ALA A 42 -6.55 9.17 -5.59
C ALA A 42 -5.71 9.25 -4.32
N VAL A 43 -4.89 10.29 -4.18
CA VAL A 43 -4.17 10.64 -2.95
C VAL A 43 -4.47 12.09 -2.66
N ALA A 44 -4.97 12.40 -1.47
CA ALA A 44 -5.23 13.75 -1.02
C ALA A 44 -4.08 14.31 -0.17
N ALA A 45 -4.08 15.62 0.06
CA ALA A 45 -3.17 16.26 1.00
C ALA A 45 -3.45 15.78 2.43
N GLY A 46 -2.40 15.51 3.20
CA GLY A 46 -2.49 15.05 4.58
C GLY A 46 -2.98 13.59 4.74
N GLU A 47 -3.09 12.83 3.64
CA GLU A 47 -3.58 11.45 3.63
C GLU A 47 -2.43 10.47 3.38
N VAL A 48 -2.39 9.37 4.11
CA VAL A 48 -1.53 8.20 3.83
C VAL A 48 -2.38 7.12 3.16
N VAL A 49 -2.13 6.89 1.88
CA VAL A 49 -2.80 5.85 1.09
C VAL A 49 -1.88 4.64 0.94
N GLY A 50 -2.33 3.49 1.43
CA GLY A 50 -1.67 2.20 1.25
C GLY A 50 -2.13 1.51 -0.03
N LEU A 51 -1.21 1.25 -0.96
CA LEU A 51 -1.45 0.42 -2.14
C LEU A 51 -0.95 -0.99 -1.85
N ILE A 52 -1.87 -1.89 -1.48
CA ILE A 52 -1.58 -3.23 -0.99
C ILE A 52 -1.83 -4.28 -2.08
N GLY A 53 -1.00 -5.32 -2.10
CA GLY A 53 -1.17 -6.43 -3.04
C GLY A 53 0.05 -7.34 -3.05
N ALA A 54 -0.13 -8.57 -3.51
CA ALA A 54 0.95 -9.53 -3.68
C ALA A 54 1.98 -9.04 -4.72
N ASN A 55 3.14 -9.68 -4.76
CA ASN A 55 4.14 -9.43 -5.80
C ASN A 55 3.53 -9.73 -7.18
N GLY A 56 3.75 -8.84 -8.15
CA GLY A 56 3.16 -8.95 -9.48
C GLY A 56 1.71 -8.44 -9.60
N SER A 57 1.09 -7.91 -8.54
CA SER A 57 -0.29 -7.37 -8.60
C SER A 57 -0.44 -6.05 -9.39
N GLY A 58 0.66 -5.43 -9.83
CA GLY A 58 0.64 -4.20 -10.62
C GLY A 58 1.04 -2.91 -9.90
N LYS A 59 1.35 -2.95 -8.58
CA LYS A 59 1.68 -1.77 -7.74
C LYS A 59 2.77 -0.87 -8.35
N THR A 60 3.95 -1.42 -8.59
CA THR A 60 5.08 -0.66 -9.18
C THR A 60 4.75 -0.15 -10.59
N THR A 61 3.96 -0.89 -11.37
CA THR A 61 3.50 -0.44 -12.70
C THR A 61 2.58 0.77 -12.57
N LEU A 62 1.64 0.76 -11.63
CA LEU A 62 0.75 1.88 -11.36
C LEU A 62 1.54 3.11 -10.87
N ILE A 63 2.49 2.93 -9.94
CA ILE A 63 3.39 4.02 -9.50
C ILE A 63 4.13 4.62 -10.70
N ARG A 64 4.75 3.79 -11.56
CA ARG A 64 5.48 4.29 -12.74
C ARG A 64 4.58 5.09 -13.68
N MET A 65 3.32 4.71 -13.83
CA MET A 65 2.34 5.50 -14.60
C MET A 65 2.04 6.83 -13.92
N LEU A 66 1.78 6.85 -12.60
CA LEU A 66 1.53 8.07 -11.84
C LEU A 66 2.71 9.05 -11.93
N LEU A 67 3.94 8.55 -11.89
CA LEU A 67 5.16 9.35 -12.01
C LEU A 67 5.43 9.83 -13.44
N GLY A 68 4.67 9.34 -14.45
CA GLY A 68 4.92 9.63 -15.85
C GLY A 68 6.22 9.01 -16.38
N LEU A 69 6.67 7.91 -15.76
CA LEU A 69 7.78 7.08 -16.22
C LEU A 69 7.30 5.99 -17.20
N LEU A 70 5.99 5.82 -17.26
CA LEU A 70 5.31 4.84 -18.11
C LEU A 70 3.95 5.40 -18.52
N ASP A 71 3.66 5.46 -19.80
CA ASP A 71 2.36 5.92 -20.26
C ASP A 71 1.29 4.83 -20.07
N PRO A 72 0.08 5.16 -19.62
CA PRO A 72 -1.03 4.23 -19.61
C PRO A 72 -1.42 3.85 -21.05
N THR A 73 -1.83 2.58 -21.25
CA THR A 73 -2.41 2.13 -22.56
C THR A 73 -3.83 2.64 -22.73
N ALA A 74 -4.57 2.82 -21.62
CA ALA A 74 -5.89 3.44 -21.58
C ALA A 74 -6.10 4.14 -20.22
N GLY A 75 -7.12 4.96 -20.12
CA GLY A 75 -7.37 5.79 -18.95
C GLY A 75 -6.41 6.97 -18.85
N ARG A 76 -6.26 7.55 -17.67
CA ARG A 76 -5.40 8.72 -17.47
C ARG A 76 -4.84 8.78 -16.04
N VAL A 77 -3.67 9.41 -15.92
CA VAL A 77 -3.04 9.72 -14.63
C VAL A 77 -2.81 11.23 -14.52
N ARG A 78 -2.83 11.74 -13.31
CA ARG A 78 -2.63 13.16 -13.02
C ARG A 78 -1.81 13.32 -11.74
N LEU A 79 -0.94 14.33 -11.75
CA LEU A 79 -0.24 14.85 -10.58
C LEU A 79 -0.65 16.33 -10.41
N PHE A 80 -1.15 16.70 -9.24
CA PHE A 80 -1.59 18.07 -8.94
C PHE A 80 -2.63 18.62 -9.94
N GLY A 81 -3.50 17.72 -10.44
CA GLY A 81 -4.53 18.05 -11.44
C GLY A 81 -4.05 18.06 -12.89
N GLU A 82 -2.75 17.96 -13.17
CA GLU A 82 -2.13 18.01 -14.48
C GLU A 82 -1.56 16.67 -14.93
N PRO A 83 -1.33 16.43 -16.23
CA PRO A 83 -0.53 15.29 -16.68
C PRO A 83 0.88 15.31 -16.05
N PRO A 84 1.48 14.13 -15.76
CA PRO A 84 2.83 14.08 -15.25
C PRO A 84 3.83 14.75 -16.19
N SER A 85 4.64 15.66 -15.64
CA SER A 85 5.62 16.46 -16.36
C SER A 85 6.86 16.69 -15.48
N ARG A 86 7.92 17.30 -16.02
CA ARG A 86 9.07 17.70 -15.19
C ARG A 86 8.64 18.68 -14.07
N GLN A 87 7.70 19.57 -14.37
CA GLN A 87 7.21 20.57 -13.42
C GLN A 87 6.41 19.93 -12.28
N THR A 88 5.50 19.00 -12.58
CA THR A 88 4.73 18.28 -11.54
C THR A 88 5.64 17.37 -10.72
N ARG A 89 6.63 16.71 -11.34
CA ARG A 89 7.61 15.88 -10.61
C ARG A 89 8.55 16.69 -9.70
N ALA A 90 8.75 17.98 -9.93
CA ALA A 90 9.54 18.82 -9.03
C ALA A 90 8.89 19.01 -7.64
N ARG A 91 7.60 18.70 -7.50
CA ARG A 91 6.83 18.76 -6.26
C ARG A 91 6.66 17.37 -5.59
N LEU A 92 7.36 16.37 -6.09
CA LEU A 92 7.20 14.96 -5.72
C LEU A 92 8.48 14.43 -5.10
N GLY A 93 8.40 13.79 -3.93
CA GLY A 93 9.42 12.90 -3.37
C GLY A 93 9.14 11.47 -3.79
N TYR A 94 10.15 10.75 -4.26
CA TYR A 94 10.00 9.35 -4.65
C TYR A 94 11.14 8.49 -4.11
N VAL A 95 10.79 7.43 -3.41
CA VAL A 95 11.72 6.38 -2.98
C VAL A 95 11.33 5.09 -3.71
N PRO A 96 12.06 4.68 -4.74
CA PRO A 96 11.84 3.41 -5.41
C PRO A 96 12.28 2.23 -4.52
N GLN A 97 11.85 1.02 -4.87
CA GLN A 97 12.24 -0.20 -4.18
C GLN A 97 13.77 -0.38 -4.13
N SER A 98 14.51 0.09 -5.16
CA SER A 98 15.97 0.10 -5.22
C SER A 98 16.61 1.27 -4.46
N LEU A 99 15.84 2.07 -3.73
CA LEU A 99 16.20 3.29 -2.97
C LEU A 99 16.57 4.50 -3.83
N GLY A 100 16.97 4.34 -5.09
CA GLY A 100 17.31 5.46 -5.99
C GLY A 100 18.57 6.24 -5.61
N LEU A 101 19.46 5.63 -4.86
CA LEU A 101 20.75 6.21 -4.47
C LEU A 101 21.87 5.76 -5.43
N TYR A 102 22.86 6.62 -5.61
CA TYR A 102 24.10 6.28 -6.29
C TYR A 102 25.05 5.61 -5.29
N ASP A 103 25.31 4.33 -5.48
CA ASP A 103 26.08 3.48 -4.56
C ASP A 103 27.56 3.88 -4.44
N ASP A 104 28.11 4.50 -5.47
CA ASP A 104 29.51 4.97 -5.58
C ASP A 104 29.69 6.43 -5.16
N LEU A 105 28.62 7.08 -4.71
CA LEU A 105 28.65 8.39 -4.08
C LEU A 105 28.45 8.27 -2.57
N THR A 106 28.98 9.24 -1.83
CA THR A 106 28.73 9.40 -0.40
C THR A 106 27.28 9.88 -0.16
N VAL A 107 26.81 9.79 1.09
CA VAL A 107 25.52 10.38 1.46
C VAL A 107 25.45 11.85 1.13
N ALA A 108 26.51 12.62 1.43
CA ALA A 108 26.57 14.05 1.14
C ALA A 108 26.52 14.36 -0.35
N GLU A 109 27.21 13.58 -1.19
CA GLU A 109 27.20 13.76 -2.64
C GLU A 109 25.84 13.41 -3.25
N ASN A 110 25.17 12.34 -2.79
CA ASN A 110 23.79 12.01 -3.18
C ASN A 110 22.82 13.15 -2.84
N MET A 111 22.96 13.74 -1.64
CA MET A 111 22.14 14.88 -1.23
C MET A 111 22.43 16.12 -2.06
N ALA A 112 23.71 16.42 -2.32
CA ALA A 112 24.10 17.57 -3.16
C ALA A 112 23.55 17.42 -4.58
N PHE A 113 23.60 16.21 -5.15
CA PHE A 113 23.04 15.89 -6.46
C PHE A 113 21.53 16.15 -6.49
N SER A 114 20.79 15.63 -5.48
CA SER A 114 19.36 15.84 -5.38
C SER A 114 19.01 17.32 -5.21
N ALA A 115 19.67 18.02 -4.28
CA ALA A 115 19.44 19.44 -4.06
C ALA A 115 19.66 20.28 -5.33
N ALA A 116 20.71 19.99 -6.11
CA ALA A 116 20.96 20.63 -7.39
C ALA A 116 19.87 20.32 -8.43
N ALA A 117 19.36 19.08 -8.48
CA ALA A 117 18.32 18.66 -9.41
C ALA A 117 16.96 19.34 -9.13
N TYR A 118 16.63 19.57 -7.87
CA TYR A 118 15.39 20.23 -7.43
C TYR A 118 15.54 21.74 -7.22
N GLY A 119 16.75 22.29 -7.27
CA GLY A 119 17.00 23.70 -6.98
C GLY A 119 16.72 24.06 -5.51
N SER A 120 16.88 23.11 -4.60
CA SER A 120 16.62 23.23 -3.17
C SER A 120 17.92 23.33 -2.36
N GLN A 121 17.80 23.67 -1.08
CA GLN A 121 18.90 23.50 -0.13
C GLN A 121 19.07 22.03 0.22
N GLN A 122 20.29 21.63 0.62
CA GLN A 122 20.53 20.30 1.13
C GLN A 122 19.77 20.11 2.45
N ALA A 123 19.11 18.96 2.61
CA ALA A 123 18.48 18.58 3.86
C ALA A 123 19.54 18.46 4.97
N VAL A 124 19.15 18.75 6.20
CA VAL A 124 20.01 18.55 7.36
C VAL A 124 20.04 17.06 7.71
N LEU A 125 21.25 16.53 7.85
CA LEU A 125 21.44 15.15 8.33
C LEU A 125 21.48 15.16 9.86
N GLU A 126 20.78 14.21 10.47
CA GLU A 126 20.72 14.09 11.92
C GLU A 126 21.16 12.70 12.40
N GLY A 127 21.59 12.63 13.66
CA GLY A 127 21.93 11.39 14.33
C GLY A 127 22.99 10.55 13.60
N GLU A 128 22.75 9.25 13.48
CA GLU A 128 23.68 8.31 12.83
C GLU A 128 23.95 8.66 11.35
N LEU A 129 22.95 9.24 10.66
CA LEU A 129 23.11 9.62 9.27
C LEU A 129 24.06 10.81 9.10
N ALA A 130 24.11 11.73 10.08
CA ALA A 130 25.09 12.82 10.10
C ALA A 130 26.53 12.27 10.28
N GLY A 131 26.70 11.24 11.13
CA GLY A 131 27.98 10.55 11.30
C GLY A 131 28.43 9.76 10.06
N ALA A 132 27.50 9.37 9.20
CA ALA A 132 27.76 8.61 7.97
C ALA A 132 27.84 9.50 6.71
N ARG A 133 27.87 10.82 6.87
CA ARG A 133 27.79 11.80 5.78
C ARG A 133 28.79 11.55 4.64
N ASP A 134 30.02 11.22 4.98
CA ASP A 134 31.13 11.05 4.04
C ASP A 134 31.41 9.56 3.72
N VAL A 135 30.49 8.66 4.12
CA VAL A 135 30.55 7.22 3.81
C VAL A 135 29.87 6.96 2.48
N LEU A 136 30.46 6.07 1.66
CA LEU A 136 29.84 5.64 0.41
C LEU A 136 28.55 4.87 0.69
N VAL A 137 27.52 5.12 -0.13
CA VAL A 137 26.21 4.49 0.06
C VAL A 137 26.30 2.98 0.07
N ARG A 138 27.12 2.36 -0.81
CA ARG A 138 27.32 0.90 -0.84
C ARG A 138 27.86 0.30 0.45
N GLU A 139 28.54 1.09 1.27
CA GLU A 139 29.15 0.67 2.56
C GLU A 139 28.18 0.79 3.75
N LEU A 140 27.05 1.49 3.54
CA LEU A 140 26.05 1.66 4.59
C LEU A 140 25.23 0.39 4.82
N PRO A 141 24.86 0.09 6.06
CA PRO A 141 23.79 -0.86 6.36
C PRO A 141 22.48 -0.47 5.68
N LEU A 142 21.63 -1.45 5.33
CA LEU A 142 20.37 -1.22 4.63
C LEU A 142 19.46 -0.19 5.32
N GLY A 143 19.37 -0.21 6.66
CA GLY A 143 18.59 0.76 7.43
C GLY A 143 19.06 2.20 7.22
N LEU A 144 20.38 2.45 7.19
CA LEU A 144 20.92 3.79 6.93
C LEU A 144 20.76 4.21 5.47
N ARG A 145 20.91 3.28 4.51
CA ARG A 145 20.60 3.57 3.09
C ARG A 145 19.15 4.04 2.92
N ARG A 146 18.19 3.37 3.58
CA ARG A 146 16.77 3.78 3.54
C ARG A 146 16.55 5.16 4.14
N ARG A 147 17.14 5.42 5.31
CA ARG A 147 17.06 6.74 5.95
C ARG A 147 17.66 7.83 5.05
N ALA A 148 18.78 7.55 4.37
CA ALA A 148 19.36 8.47 3.39
C ALA A 148 18.40 8.72 2.21
N ALA A 149 17.78 7.66 1.64
CA ALA A 149 16.81 7.78 0.57
C ALA A 149 15.59 8.63 0.99
N PHE A 150 15.07 8.44 2.21
CA PHE A 150 13.99 9.27 2.76
C PHE A 150 14.44 10.73 2.94
N ALA A 151 15.59 10.99 3.55
CA ALA A 151 16.11 12.34 3.76
C ALA A 151 16.27 13.07 2.41
N ILE A 152 16.74 12.38 1.38
CA ILE A 152 16.88 12.91 0.03
C ILE A 152 15.52 13.18 -0.62
N ALA A 153 14.58 12.25 -0.52
CA ALA A 153 13.25 12.39 -1.10
C ALA A 153 12.43 13.52 -0.44
N LEU A 154 12.69 13.80 0.85
CA LEU A 154 12.03 14.85 1.64
C LEU A 154 12.76 16.20 1.58
N GLY A 155 14.02 16.22 1.14
CA GLY A 155 14.90 17.39 1.24
C GLY A 155 14.44 18.65 0.51
N HIS A 156 13.54 18.52 -0.47
CA HIS A 156 12.94 19.64 -1.20
C HIS A 156 11.49 19.95 -0.76
N HIS A 157 11.03 19.39 0.36
CA HIS A 157 9.69 19.59 0.94
C HIS A 157 8.57 19.27 -0.07
N PRO A 158 8.46 18.03 -0.54
CA PRO A 158 7.47 17.64 -1.55
C PRO A 158 6.04 17.75 -1.03
N ASP A 159 5.10 18.13 -1.90
CA ASP A 159 3.67 18.08 -1.60
C ASP A 159 3.11 16.65 -1.64
N LEU A 160 3.79 15.76 -2.36
CA LEU A 160 3.43 14.34 -2.50
C LEU A 160 4.66 13.46 -2.31
N LEU A 161 4.57 12.47 -1.44
CA LEU A 161 5.61 11.46 -1.23
C LEU A 161 5.11 10.10 -1.75
N VAL A 162 5.88 9.47 -2.63
CA VAL A 162 5.59 8.14 -3.17
C VAL A 162 6.69 7.17 -2.73
N LEU A 163 6.30 6.07 -2.12
CA LEU A 163 7.20 5.09 -1.51
C LEU A 163 6.89 3.69 -2.05
N ASP A 164 7.84 3.08 -2.74
CA ASP A 164 7.67 1.74 -3.30
C ASP A 164 8.36 0.70 -2.39
N GLU A 165 7.59 -0.01 -1.57
CA GLU A 165 8.02 -1.00 -0.57
C GLU A 165 9.12 -0.48 0.38
N PRO A 166 8.90 0.65 1.07
CA PRO A 166 9.94 1.33 1.82
C PRO A 166 10.48 0.56 3.02
N THR A 167 9.74 -0.41 3.53
CA THR A 167 10.04 -1.16 4.76
C THR A 167 10.53 -2.58 4.51
N SER A 168 10.61 -3.01 3.24
CA SER A 168 11.03 -4.36 2.88
C SER A 168 12.46 -4.65 3.34
N GLY A 169 12.66 -5.74 4.12
CA GLY A 169 13.98 -6.18 4.58
C GLY A 169 14.62 -5.35 5.71
N VAL A 170 13.87 -4.47 6.39
CA VAL A 170 14.36 -3.79 7.60
C VAL A 170 13.81 -4.43 8.87
N ASP A 171 14.57 -4.28 9.95
CA ASP A 171 14.14 -4.77 11.26
C ASP A 171 12.92 -3.97 11.80
N PRO A 172 12.19 -4.51 12.80
CA PRO A 172 10.98 -3.89 13.33
C PRO A 172 11.18 -2.47 13.87
N LEU A 173 12.33 -2.18 14.50
CA LEU A 173 12.60 -0.85 15.07
C LEU A 173 12.82 0.19 13.96
N GLN A 174 13.59 -0.16 12.93
CA GLN A 174 13.79 0.72 11.78
C GLN A 174 12.48 0.93 11.01
N ARG A 175 11.64 -0.11 10.89
CA ARG A 175 10.31 -0.01 10.30
C ARG A 175 9.44 1.00 11.04
N ALA A 176 9.38 0.92 12.37
CA ALA A 176 8.62 1.87 13.19
C ALA A 176 9.07 3.32 12.94
N ARG A 177 10.39 3.58 12.93
CA ARG A 177 10.95 4.92 12.67
C ARG A 177 10.62 5.45 11.25
N LEU A 178 10.59 4.57 10.25
CA LEU A 178 10.18 4.97 8.90
C LEU A 178 8.70 5.36 8.87
N TRP A 179 7.84 4.59 9.55
CA TRP A 179 6.43 4.92 9.68
C TRP A 179 6.18 6.21 10.45
N GLU A 180 6.94 6.50 11.51
CA GLU A 180 6.91 7.81 12.18
C GLU A 180 7.22 8.95 11.19
N THR A 181 8.23 8.79 10.35
CA THR A 181 8.59 9.79 9.31
C THR A 181 7.46 9.94 8.27
N ILE A 182 6.85 8.84 7.82
CA ILE A 182 5.73 8.82 6.87
C ILE A 182 4.54 9.58 7.45
N ARG A 183 4.16 9.27 8.69
CA ARG A 183 3.05 9.94 9.39
C ARG A 183 3.31 11.42 9.59
N ALA A 184 4.48 11.78 10.11
CA ALA A 184 4.86 13.18 10.28
C ALA A 184 4.80 13.95 8.96
N THR A 185 5.22 13.34 7.83
CA THR A 185 5.13 13.97 6.51
C THR A 185 3.68 14.27 6.10
N ALA A 186 2.77 13.33 6.35
CA ALA A 186 1.34 13.53 6.08
C ALA A 186 0.73 14.60 7.01
N GLU A 187 1.05 14.58 8.31
CA GLU A 187 0.60 15.58 9.28
C GLU A 187 1.03 17.01 8.93
N HIS A 188 2.17 17.15 8.24
CA HIS A 188 2.63 18.43 7.70
C HIS A 188 1.96 18.83 6.38
N GLY A 189 0.96 18.06 5.92
CA GLY A 189 0.10 18.38 4.79
C GLY A 189 0.48 17.73 3.46
N ALA A 190 1.58 16.98 3.38
CA ALA A 190 1.89 16.23 2.18
C ALA A 190 0.94 15.02 2.03
N GLY A 191 0.58 14.66 0.79
CA GLY A 191 -0.05 13.37 0.53
C GLY A 191 1.02 12.28 0.47
N VAL A 192 0.70 11.08 0.95
CA VAL A 192 1.65 9.95 0.89
C VAL A 192 1.00 8.73 0.23
N LEU A 193 1.68 8.16 -0.77
CA LEU A 193 1.34 6.87 -1.36
C LEU A 193 2.42 5.86 -1.01
N VAL A 194 2.05 4.82 -0.28
CA VAL A 194 2.96 3.75 0.12
C VAL A 194 2.53 2.43 -0.52
N THR A 195 3.43 1.72 -1.22
CA THR A 195 3.15 0.33 -1.57
C THR A 195 3.72 -0.60 -0.51
N THR A 196 3.01 -1.66 -0.23
CA THR A 196 3.49 -2.74 0.63
C THR A 196 2.82 -4.07 0.28
N HIS A 197 3.52 -5.15 0.56
CA HIS A 197 2.97 -6.50 0.61
C HIS A 197 2.86 -7.01 2.06
N HIS A 198 3.26 -6.20 3.04
CA HIS A 198 3.14 -6.50 4.47
C HIS A 198 1.77 -6.01 4.97
N LEU A 199 0.85 -6.96 5.18
CA LEU A 199 -0.53 -6.66 5.57
C LEU A 199 -0.64 -5.97 6.93
N GLY A 200 0.27 -6.25 7.88
CA GLY A 200 0.34 -5.54 9.17
C GLY A 200 0.67 -4.05 9.08
N GLU A 201 1.05 -3.53 7.90
CA GLU A 201 1.26 -2.09 7.67
C GLU A 201 -0.03 -1.37 7.27
N ALA A 202 -1.09 -2.12 6.95
CA ALA A 202 -2.39 -1.56 6.60
C ALA A 202 -2.96 -0.63 7.70
N GLU A 203 -2.73 -0.97 8.96
CA GLU A 203 -3.14 -0.19 10.14
C GLU A 203 -2.49 1.19 10.22
N GLN A 204 -1.37 1.37 9.50
CA GLN A 204 -0.64 2.64 9.45
C GLN A 204 -1.19 3.60 8.38
N CYS A 205 -2.10 3.14 7.52
CA CYS A 205 -2.66 3.93 6.43
C CYS A 205 -4.06 4.45 6.78
N ASP A 206 -4.39 5.65 6.31
CA ASP A 206 -5.72 6.24 6.48
C ASP A 206 -6.73 5.57 5.54
N ARG A 207 -6.27 5.21 4.35
CA ARG A 207 -7.05 4.51 3.34
C ARG A 207 -6.18 3.50 2.59
N LEU A 208 -6.81 2.42 2.19
CA LEU A 208 -6.18 1.32 1.47
C LEU A 208 -6.79 1.20 0.07
N VAL A 209 -5.96 0.79 -0.88
CA VAL A 209 -6.36 0.29 -2.19
C VAL A 209 -5.72 -1.07 -2.38
N VAL A 210 -6.54 -2.11 -2.45
CA VAL A 210 -6.08 -3.50 -2.56
C VAL A 210 -6.06 -3.90 -4.03
N LEU A 211 -4.88 -4.26 -4.53
CA LEU A 211 -4.64 -4.71 -5.90
C LEU A 211 -4.46 -6.22 -5.95
N ALA A 212 -5.23 -6.89 -6.79
CA ALA A 212 -5.02 -8.27 -7.18
C ALA A 212 -5.13 -8.41 -8.70
N ALA A 213 -4.20 -9.14 -9.33
CA ALA A 213 -4.18 -9.38 -10.78
C ALA A 213 -4.37 -8.11 -11.64
N GLY A 214 -3.77 -7.00 -11.23
CA GLY A 214 -3.85 -5.71 -11.94
C GLY A 214 -5.11 -4.89 -11.68
N ARG A 215 -6.06 -5.36 -10.88
CA ARG A 215 -7.35 -4.71 -10.59
C ARG A 215 -7.48 -4.30 -9.13
N VAL A 216 -8.26 -3.27 -8.86
CA VAL A 216 -8.69 -2.94 -7.50
C VAL A 216 -9.79 -3.91 -7.09
N VAL A 217 -9.54 -4.69 -6.04
CA VAL A 217 -10.50 -5.65 -5.47
C VAL A 217 -11.20 -5.09 -4.23
N ALA A 218 -10.58 -4.14 -3.53
CA ALA A 218 -11.20 -3.39 -2.44
C ALA A 218 -10.52 -2.03 -2.29
N ALA A 219 -11.26 -1.03 -1.79
CA ALA A 219 -10.73 0.28 -1.42
C ALA A 219 -11.57 0.87 -0.29
N GLY A 220 -10.93 1.52 0.68
CA GLY A 220 -11.55 2.12 1.86
C GLY A 220 -10.59 2.15 3.04
N SER A 221 -11.08 2.50 4.21
CA SER A 221 -10.36 2.29 5.47
C SER A 221 -10.21 0.79 5.76
N LEU A 222 -9.27 0.43 6.63
CA LEU A 222 -9.09 -0.95 7.06
C LEU A 222 -10.42 -1.56 7.60
N ALA A 223 -11.15 -0.79 8.40
CA ALA A 223 -12.43 -1.22 8.97
C ALA A 223 -13.51 -1.45 7.90
N GLU A 224 -13.57 -0.59 6.87
CA GLU A 224 -14.51 -0.76 5.74
C GLU A 224 -14.18 -1.98 4.88
N ILE A 225 -12.89 -2.28 4.68
CA ILE A 225 -12.46 -3.44 3.87
C ILE A 225 -12.71 -4.75 4.61
N VAL A 226 -12.41 -4.81 5.91
CA VAL A 226 -12.68 -5.99 6.74
C VAL A 226 -14.19 -6.15 6.97
N GLY A 227 -14.88 -5.05 7.29
CA GLY A 227 -16.33 -5.04 7.51
C GLY A 227 -16.76 -6.14 8.50
N ASP A 228 -17.83 -6.85 8.13
CA ASP A 228 -18.38 -7.98 8.88
C ASP A 228 -17.82 -9.34 8.40
N ALA A 229 -16.66 -9.34 7.73
CA ALA A 229 -16.05 -10.58 7.26
C ALA A 229 -15.78 -11.55 8.41
N THR A 230 -16.05 -12.83 8.19
CA THR A 230 -15.84 -13.88 9.18
C THR A 230 -14.93 -14.99 8.65
N ALA A 231 -14.31 -15.70 9.57
CA ALA A 231 -13.58 -16.94 9.31
C ALA A 231 -14.14 -18.06 10.19
N ALA A 232 -14.12 -19.27 9.69
CA ALA A 232 -14.35 -20.44 10.53
C ALA A 232 -13.06 -20.76 11.30
N GLU A 233 -13.15 -20.80 12.62
CA GLU A 233 -12.06 -21.23 13.49
C GLU A 233 -12.29 -22.69 13.89
N VAL A 234 -11.25 -23.53 13.69
CA VAL A 234 -11.32 -24.98 13.86
C VAL A 234 -10.35 -25.44 14.94
N HIS A 235 -10.88 -26.06 15.96
CA HIS A 235 -10.12 -26.72 17.02
C HIS A 235 -10.23 -28.22 16.86
N SER A 236 -9.12 -28.91 16.61
CA SER A 236 -9.07 -30.37 16.48
C SER A 236 -7.90 -30.95 17.25
N PRO A 237 -8.08 -32.06 17.97
CA PRO A 237 -6.97 -32.77 18.61
C PRO A 237 -5.96 -33.34 17.59
N ILE A 238 -6.41 -33.54 16.35
CA ILE A 238 -5.61 -34.01 15.20
C ILE A 238 -5.60 -32.96 14.10
N TRP A 239 -5.09 -31.77 14.43
CA TRP A 239 -5.14 -30.59 13.55
C TRP A 239 -4.48 -30.82 12.18
N GLU A 240 -3.45 -31.69 12.08
CA GLU A 240 -2.81 -32.06 10.81
C GLU A 240 -3.78 -32.75 9.85
N ALA A 241 -4.61 -33.67 10.38
CA ALA A 241 -5.64 -34.35 9.59
C ALA A 241 -6.75 -33.36 9.18
N ALA A 242 -7.14 -32.47 10.09
CA ALA A 242 -8.09 -31.40 9.79
C ALA A 242 -7.58 -30.47 8.69
N PHE A 243 -6.31 -30.01 8.77
CA PHE A 243 -5.67 -29.21 7.73
C PHE A 243 -5.70 -29.91 6.39
N THR A 244 -5.29 -31.18 6.35
CA THR A 244 -5.26 -31.98 5.11
C THR A 244 -6.65 -32.13 4.49
N ALA A 245 -7.68 -32.37 5.31
CA ALA A 245 -9.06 -32.52 4.82
C ALA A 245 -9.58 -31.19 4.21
N LEU A 246 -9.29 -30.06 4.85
CA LEU A 246 -9.70 -28.75 4.37
C LEU A 246 -8.93 -28.34 3.09
N ASP A 247 -7.62 -28.61 3.03
CA ASP A 247 -6.79 -28.34 1.85
C ASP A 247 -7.22 -29.19 0.63
N LEU A 248 -7.52 -30.47 0.83
CA LEU A 248 -8.08 -31.33 -0.21
C LEU A 248 -9.44 -30.83 -0.73
N ALA A 249 -10.23 -30.21 0.15
CA ALA A 249 -11.49 -29.57 -0.21
C ALA A 249 -11.26 -28.20 -0.90
N ARG A 250 -10.00 -27.77 -1.10
CA ARG A 250 -9.59 -26.50 -1.68
C ARG A 250 -10.12 -25.27 -0.92
N LEU A 251 -10.29 -25.39 0.37
CA LEU A 251 -10.62 -24.27 1.22
C LEU A 251 -9.35 -23.49 1.60
N PRO A 252 -9.41 -22.16 1.66
CA PRO A 252 -8.26 -21.35 2.09
C PRO A 252 -8.04 -21.57 3.59
N VAL A 253 -7.14 -22.48 3.95
CA VAL A 253 -6.84 -22.83 5.34
C VAL A 253 -5.48 -22.31 5.75
N SER A 254 -5.40 -21.71 6.93
CA SER A 254 -4.16 -21.29 7.57
C SER A 254 -4.06 -21.85 8.99
N LEU A 255 -2.82 -21.98 9.51
CA LEU A 255 -2.55 -22.45 10.85
C LEU A 255 -2.09 -21.28 11.73
N VAL A 256 -2.82 -21.02 12.81
CA VAL A 256 -2.47 -20.00 13.81
C VAL A 256 -2.24 -20.71 15.15
N GLY A 257 -0.97 -20.92 15.50
CA GLY A 257 -0.63 -21.75 16.65
C GLY A 257 -1.00 -23.22 16.44
N ARG A 258 -2.09 -23.68 17.05
CA ARG A 258 -2.66 -25.04 16.90
C ARG A 258 -4.12 -25.01 16.43
N THR A 259 -4.60 -23.84 16.04
CA THR A 259 -5.96 -23.59 15.57
C THR A 259 -5.91 -23.34 14.07
N LEU A 260 -6.84 -23.93 13.32
CA LEU A 260 -6.98 -23.66 11.89
C LEU A 260 -7.99 -22.53 11.68
N ARG A 261 -7.71 -21.71 10.68
CA ARG A 261 -8.56 -20.59 10.28
C ARG A 261 -8.92 -20.77 8.80
N VAL A 262 -10.22 -20.67 8.50
CA VAL A 262 -10.75 -20.82 7.13
C VAL A 262 -11.58 -19.58 6.79
N PRO A 263 -10.95 -18.55 6.20
CA PRO A 263 -11.62 -17.30 5.90
C PRO A 263 -12.65 -17.43 4.78
N GLY A 264 -13.69 -16.59 4.82
CA GLY A 264 -14.73 -16.51 3.78
C GLY A 264 -15.64 -17.74 3.68
N ASN A 265 -15.59 -18.61 4.69
CA ASN A 265 -16.39 -19.84 4.71
C ASN A 265 -17.28 -19.91 5.96
N ASP A 266 -18.50 -20.39 5.77
CA ASP A 266 -19.43 -20.64 6.87
C ASP A 266 -18.94 -21.78 7.75
N ALA A 267 -18.98 -21.58 9.08
CA ALA A 267 -18.54 -22.56 10.06
C ALA A 267 -19.27 -23.93 9.91
N ALA A 268 -20.56 -23.92 9.57
CA ALA A 268 -21.31 -25.14 9.35
C ALA A 268 -20.87 -25.88 8.07
N ALA A 269 -20.45 -25.17 7.04
CA ALA A 269 -19.89 -25.77 5.83
C ALA A 269 -18.53 -26.44 6.12
N VAL A 270 -17.66 -25.75 6.85
CA VAL A 270 -16.35 -26.26 7.26
C VAL A 270 -16.52 -27.48 8.17
N ALA A 271 -17.44 -27.44 9.14
CA ALA A 271 -17.74 -28.59 10.02
C ALA A 271 -18.21 -29.82 9.24
N ARG A 272 -19.01 -29.67 8.18
CA ARG A 272 -19.43 -30.77 7.30
C ARG A 272 -18.25 -31.40 6.58
N VAL A 273 -17.35 -30.62 6.01
CA VAL A 273 -16.14 -31.14 5.33
C VAL A 273 -15.31 -32.00 6.29
N LEU A 274 -15.13 -31.55 7.53
CA LEU A 274 -14.38 -32.29 8.55
C LEU A 274 -15.11 -33.55 9.00
N ALA A 275 -16.42 -33.49 9.18
CA ALA A 275 -17.25 -34.67 9.53
C ALA A 275 -17.23 -35.73 8.42
N ASP A 276 -17.35 -35.34 7.16
CA ASP A 276 -17.28 -36.26 6.01
C ASP A 276 -15.90 -36.91 5.88
N ALA A 277 -14.84 -36.22 6.32
CA ALA A 277 -13.48 -36.73 6.41
C ALA A 277 -13.23 -37.59 7.68
N GLY A 278 -14.21 -37.71 8.59
CA GLY A 278 -14.07 -38.43 9.85
C GLY A 278 -13.14 -37.76 10.86
N VAL A 279 -12.93 -36.44 10.74
CA VAL A 279 -12.04 -35.69 11.61
C VAL A 279 -12.83 -34.99 12.72
N PRO A 280 -12.60 -35.32 14.00
CA PRO A 280 -13.26 -34.67 15.12
C PRO A 280 -12.74 -33.23 15.26
N ALA A 281 -13.66 -32.26 15.27
CA ALA A 281 -13.32 -30.85 15.42
C ALA A 281 -14.50 -30.07 15.99
N GLU A 282 -14.18 -29.03 16.75
CA GLU A 282 -15.09 -27.94 17.09
C GLU A 282 -14.86 -26.78 16.12
N VAL A 283 -15.94 -26.27 15.53
CA VAL A 283 -15.88 -25.20 14.55
C VAL A 283 -16.80 -24.07 14.99
N CYS A 284 -16.25 -22.85 15.07
CA CYS A 284 -17.01 -21.66 15.39
C CYS A 284 -16.73 -20.54 14.38
N SER A 285 -17.66 -19.58 14.27
CA SER A 285 -17.48 -18.38 13.46
C SER A 285 -16.84 -17.29 14.30
N VAL A 286 -15.81 -16.66 13.77
CA VAL A 286 -15.08 -15.56 14.43
C VAL A 286 -14.84 -14.42 13.43
N PRO A 287 -14.62 -13.18 13.87
CA PRO A 287 -14.24 -12.09 12.97
C PRO A 287 -12.98 -12.45 12.18
N ALA A 288 -12.98 -12.16 10.90
CA ALA A 288 -11.79 -12.33 10.06
C ALA A 288 -10.76 -11.23 10.33
N SER A 289 -9.47 -11.57 10.23
CA SER A 289 -8.40 -10.56 10.18
C SER A 289 -8.34 -9.91 8.79
N PHE A 290 -7.55 -8.83 8.67
CA PHE A 290 -7.31 -8.22 7.37
C PHE A 290 -6.57 -9.18 6.43
N GLU A 291 -5.59 -9.95 6.94
CA GLU A 291 -4.87 -10.97 6.18
C GLU A 291 -5.82 -12.01 5.59
N GLU A 292 -6.76 -12.47 6.40
CA GLU A 292 -7.78 -13.44 6.00
C GLU A 292 -8.72 -12.87 4.95
N THR A 293 -9.18 -11.63 5.16
CA THR A 293 -10.01 -10.90 4.18
C THR A 293 -9.26 -10.68 2.87
N PHE A 294 -7.96 -10.34 2.93
CA PHE A 294 -7.12 -10.19 1.75
C PHE A 294 -6.99 -11.49 0.95
N VAL A 295 -6.82 -12.64 1.61
CA VAL A 295 -6.75 -13.95 0.94
C VAL A 295 -8.04 -14.23 0.16
N VAL A 296 -9.20 -13.94 0.73
CA VAL A 296 -10.50 -14.09 0.05
C VAL A 296 -10.60 -13.16 -1.15
N LEU A 297 -10.32 -11.87 -0.97
CA LEU A 297 -10.39 -10.86 -2.02
C LEU A 297 -9.41 -11.10 -3.19
N ALA A 298 -8.20 -11.62 -2.87
CA ALA A 298 -7.18 -11.90 -3.87
C ALA A 298 -7.36 -13.25 -4.55
N GLY A 299 -8.04 -14.20 -3.91
CA GLY A 299 -8.26 -15.57 -4.38
C GLY A 299 -9.52 -15.78 -5.19
N GLU A 300 -10.48 -14.86 -5.18
CA GLU A 300 -11.69 -14.97 -6.02
C GLU A 300 -11.34 -14.79 -7.50
N PRO A 301 -11.44 -15.84 -8.34
CA PRO A 301 -11.51 -15.63 -9.79
C PRO A 301 -12.84 -14.95 -10.07
N ARG A 302 -12.83 -13.66 -10.38
CA ARG A 302 -14.06 -13.01 -10.88
C ARG A 302 -14.48 -13.70 -12.17
N ALA A 303 -15.72 -14.19 -12.18
CA ALA A 303 -16.41 -14.57 -13.39
C ALA A 303 -16.43 -13.37 -14.34
N ASP A 304 -15.93 -13.58 -15.56
CA ASP A 304 -16.02 -12.65 -16.68
C ASP A 304 -17.48 -12.38 -17.05
#